data_490954b866c8f89ec11b7824c28274dc
#
_entry.id   490954b866c8f89ec11b7824c28274dc
#
_cell.length_a   1.000
_cell.length_b   1.000
_cell.length_c   1.000
_cell.angle_alpha   90.00
_cell.angle_beta   90.00
_cell.angle_gamma   90.00
#
_symmetry.space_group_name_H-M   'P 1'
#
loop_
_entity.id
_entity.type
_entity.pdbx_description
1 polymer ?
#
loop_
_entity_poly.entity_id
_entity_poly.type
_entity_poly.pdbx_seq_one_letter_code
_entity_poly.pdbx_strand_id
1 'polypeptide(L)'
;VNSFIEHIKQTPTTIEFDAVMALINHYYDYQPTRFTNGLNDNIITNQAATNEGSCKIFAFAHLHQLSHAETLACFGRYYREDVLLHPQHTDHQNIRQFMLSGSKGITFEHFPLTRKNVI
;
A
#
# COMPACT_ATOMS: atom_id res chain seq x y z
N VAL A 1 -0.70 6.70 15.28
CA VAL A 1 -1.14 5.77 14.20
C VAL A 1 -2.67 5.69 14.15
N ASN A 2 -3.33 5.51 15.27
CA ASN A 2 -4.80 5.38 15.28
C ASN A 2 -5.51 6.62 14.75
N SER A 3 -5.02 7.80 15.07
CA SER A 3 -5.64 9.03 14.58
C SER A 3 -5.48 9.18 13.07
N PHE A 4 -4.36 8.73 12.51
CA PHE A 4 -4.16 8.73 11.06
C PHE A 4 -5.10 7.72 10.37
N ILE A 5 -5.28 6.55 10.97
CA ILE A 5 -6.20 5.54 10.45
C ILE A 5 -7.63 6.08 10.42
N GLU A 6 -8.05 6.79 11.48
CA GLU A 6 -9.36 7.45 11.49
C GLU A 6 -9.47 8.48 10.36
N HIS A 7 -8.40 9.21 10.10
CA HIS A 7 -8.36 10.18 9.00
C HIS A 7 -8.54 9.50 7.65
N ILE A 8 -7.88 8.34 7.45
CA ILE A 8 -8.05 7.55 6.21
C ILE A 8 -9.52 7.13 6.05
N LYS A 9 -10.16 6.72 7.13
CA LYS A 9 -11.56 6.27 7.09
C LYS A 9 -12.54 7.40 6.83
N GLN A 10 -12.32 8.54 7.47
CA GLN A 10 -13.26 9.65 7.43
C GLN A 10 -13.09 10.55 6.21
N THR A 11 -11.85 10.78 5.79
CA THR A 11 -11.56 11.70 4.69
C THR A 11 -10.53 11.09 3.72
N PRO A 12 -10.86 9.96 3.09
CA PRO A 12 -9.89 9.26 2.24
C PRO A 12 -9.38 10.07 1.07
N THR A 13 -10.18 11.01 0.56
CA THR A 13 -9.78 11.84 -0.60
C THR A 13 -8.76 12.92 -0.25
N THR A 14 -8.48 13.12 1.03
CA THR A 14 -7.48 14.10 1.48
C THR A 14 -6.15 13.46 1.85
N ILE A 15 -6.05 12.15 1.79
CA ILE A 15 -4.83 11.43 2.15
C ILE A 15 -3.77 11.65 1.07
N GLU A 16 -2.55 11.96 1.49
CA GLU A 16 -1.41 12.12 0.61
C GLU A 16 -0.42 10.97 0.81
N PHE A 17 0.13 10.49 -0.29
CA PHE A 17 1.10 9.39 -0.28
C PHE A 17 2.28 9.69 0.64
N ASP A 18 2.83 10.91 0.54
CA ASP A 18 4.00 11.31 1.34
C ASP A 18 3.70 11.31 2.83
N ALA A 19 2.47 11.65 3.22
CA ALA A 19 2.06 11.61 4.61
C ALA A 19 2.00 10.17 5.13
N VAL A 20 1.54 9.23 4.30
CA VAL A 20 1.53 7.80 4.65
C VAL A 20 2.96 7.29 4.81
N MET A 21 3.84 7.64 3.87
CA MET A 21 5.25 7.24 3.94
C MET A 21 5.92 7.79 5.20
N ALA A 22 5.68 9.06 5.54
CA ALA A 22 6.23 9.67 6.74
C ALA A 22 5.75 8.97 8.00
N LEU A 23 4.47 8.62 8.07
CA LEU A 23 3.90 7.90 9.19
C LEU A 23 4.55 6.52 9.35
N ILE A 24 4.63 5.77 8.26
CA ILE A 24 5.19 4.42 8.28
C ILE A 24 6.66 4.48 8.71
N ASN A 25 7.43 5.38 8.11
CA ASN A 25 8.86 5.50 8.42
C ASN A 25 9.11 5.94 9.85
N HIS A 26 8.19 6.70 10.43
CA HIS A 26 8.32 7.17 11.82
C HIS A 26 8.02 6.06 12.83
N TYR A 27 6.99 5.25 12.58
CA TYR A 27 6.49 4.29 13.57
C TYR A 27 6.93 2.85 13.34
N TYR A 28 7.50 2.53 12.19
CA TYR A 28 7.88 1.15 11.83
C TYR A 28 9.30 1.07 11.34
N ASP A 29 9.93 -0.09 11.62
CA ASP A 29 11.16 -0.49 10.94
C ASP A 29 10.77 -1.25 9.69
N TYR A 30 11.41 -0.93 8.57
CA TYR A 30 11.12 -1.55 7.28
C TYR A 30 12.29 -2.42 6.85
N GLN A 31 11.98 -3.66 6.49
CA GLN A 31 12.94 -4.58 5.91
C GLN A 31 12.48 -4.95 4.52
N PRO A 32 13.22 -4.60 3.46
CA PRO A 32 12.81 -4.94 2.10
C PRO A 32 12.56 -6.42 1.92
N THR A 33 11.52 -6.75 1.17
CA THR A 33 11.15 -8.13 0.89
C THR A 33 10.60 -8.25 -0.53
N ARG A 34 10.77 -9.42 -1.11
CA ARG A 34 10.08 -9.78 -2.34
C ARG A 34 8.60 -9.97 -2.01
N PHE A 35 7.72 -9.45 -2.86
CA PHE A 35 6.28 -9.68 -2.71
C PHE A 35 5.60 -9.83 -4.05
N THR A 36 4.48 -10.54 -4.05
CA THR A 36 3.66 -10.71 -5.25
C THR A 36 2.31 -10.04 -5.07
N ASN A 37 1.75 -9.59 -6.18
CA ASN A 37 0.48 -8.87 -6.23
C ASN A 37 -0.32 -9.40 -7.40
N GLY A 38 -1.43 -10.04 -7.10
CA GLY A 38 -2.30 -10.63 -8.11
C GLY A 38 -2.69 -12.04 -7.80
N LEU A 39 -3.63 -12.56 -8.57
CA LEU A 39 -4.16 -13.92 -8.41
C LEU A 39 -4.11 -14.64 -9.76
N ASN A 40 -3.93 -15.97 -9.69
CA ASN A 40 -3.96 -16.85 -10.86
C ASN A 40 -2.92 -16.44 -11.92
N ASP A 41 -3.37 -16.07 -13.12
CA ASP A 41 -2.47 -15.74 -14.24
C ASP A 41 -2.01 -14.29 -14.25
N ASN A 42 -2.52 -13.47 -13.33
CA ASN A 42 -2.25 -12.03 -13.29
C ASN A 42 -1.44 -11.67 -12.04
N ILE A 43 -0.23 -12.21 -11.95
CA ILE A 43 0.62 -11.99 -10.79
C ILE A 43 1.81 -11.11 -11.17
N ILE A 44 1.97 -10.00 -10.45
CA ILE A 44 3.13 -9.13 -10.56
C ILE A 44 4.10 -9.53 -9.44
N THR A 45 5.33 -9.86 -9.84
CA THR A 45 6.40 -10.16 -8.88
C THR A 45 7.26 -8.92 -8.68
N ASN A 46 7.37 -8.48 -7.43
CA ASN A 46 8.20 -7.33 -7.06
C ASN A 46 9.40 -7.83 -6.26
N GLN A 47 10.59 -7.64 -6.81
CA GLN A 47 11.82 -8.00 -6.12
C GLN A 47 12.04 -7.10 -4.91
N ALA A 48 12.80 -7.59 -3.92
CA ALA A 48 13.13 -6.81 -2.73
C ALA A 48 13.75 -5.47 -3.12
N ALA A 49 13.40 -4.42 -2.40
CA ALA A 49 13.87 -3.05 -2.62
C ALA A 49 13.38 -2.42 -3.92
N THR A 50 12.35 -2.99 -4.55
CA THR A 50 11.64 -2.37 -5.67
C THR A 50 10.20 -2.09 -5.26
N ASN A 51 9.62 -0.99 -5.78
CA ASN A 51 8.24 -0.60 -5.46
C ASN A 51 8.01 -0.55 -3.94
N GLU A 52 8.94 0.07 -3.24
CA GLU A 52 8.95 0.05 -1.77
C GLU A 52 7.76 0.79 -1.17
N GLY A 53 7.27 1.83 -1.83
CA GLY A 53 6.06 2.53 -1.39
C GLY A 53 4.86 1.60 -1.36
N SER A 54 4.67 0.82 -2.42
CA SER A 54 3.60 -0.19 -2.48
C SER A 54 3.78 -1.26 -1.42
N CYS A 55 5.00 -1.74 -1.24
CA CYS A 55 5.32 -2.74 -0.22
C CYS A 55 4.92 -2.26 1.16
N LYS A 56 5.31 -1.04 1.51
CA LYS A 56 5.00 -0.43 2.81
C LYS A 56 3.50 -0.25 3.01
N ILE A 57 2.79 0.24 2.00
CA ILE A 57 1.34 0.47 2.10
C ILE A 57 0.59 -0.85 2.25
N PHE A 58 0.92 -1.87 1.45
CA PHE A 58 0.23 -3.16 1.55
C PHE A 58 0.48 -3.82 2.92
N ALA A 59 1.70 -3.70 3.45
CA ALA A 59 2.01 -4.23 4.78
C ALA A 59 1.28 -3.46 5.88
N PHE A 60 1.26 -2.14 5.79
CA PHE A 60 0.55 -1.28 6.73
C PHE A 60 -0.95 -1.58 6.73
N ALA A 61 -1.53 -1.74 5.54
CA ALA A 61 -2.94 -2.08 5.38
C ALA A 61 -3.25 -3.44 6.01
N HIS A 62 -2.37 -4.40 5.84
CA HIS A 62 -2.54 -5.73 6.44
C HIS A 62 -2.53 -5.65 7.97
N LEU A 63 -1.55 -4.92 8.55
CA LEU A 63 -1.44 -4.77 10.00
C LEU A 63 -2.69 -4.14 10.61
N HIS A 64 -3.28 -3.17 9.94
CA HIS A 64 -4.39 -2.39 10.46
C HIS A 64 -5.74 -2.79 9.87
N GLN A 65 -5.75 -3.87 9.07
CA GLN A 65 -6.97 -4.41 8.47
C GLN A 65 -7.77 -3.35 7.71
N LEU A 66 -7.06 -2.55 6.93
CA LEU A 66 -7.71 -1.53 6.10
C LEU A 66 -8.53 -2.19 5.01
N SER A 67 -9.65 -1.58 4.67
CA SER A 67 -10.49 -2.05 3.58
C SER A 67 -9.79 -1.85 2.23
N HIS A 68 -10.37 -2.41 1.17
CA HIS A 68 -9.90 -2.22 -0.20
C HIS A 68 -9.79 -0.73 -0.54
N ALA A 69 -10.86 0.02 -0.28
CA ALA A 69 -10.89 1.45 -0.57
C ALA A 69 -9.91 2.25 0.30
N GLU A 70 -9.78 1.89 1.57
CA GLU A 70 -8.85 2.56 2.49
C GLU A 70 -7.40 2.32 2.08
N THR A 71 -7.08 1.12 1.65
CA THR A 71 -5.74 0.79 1.16
C THR A 71 -5.41 1.61 -0.09
N LEU A 72 -6.33 1.70 -1.03
CA LEU A 72 -6.14 2.50 -2.24
C LEU A 72 -5.98 3.99 -1.91
N ALA A 73 -6.72 4.49 -0.92
CA ALA A 73 -6.60 5.88 -0.48
C ALA A 73 -5.18 6.23 -0.04
N CYS A 74 -4.44 5.28 0.52
CA CYS A 74 -3.08 5.49 0.98
C CYS A 74 -2.11 5.87 -0.14
N PHE A 75 -2.43 5.56 -1.39
CA PHE A 75 -1.61 5.94 -2.54
C PHE A 75 -1.80 7.40 -2.96
N GLY A 76 -2.79 8.09 -2.37
CA GLY A 76 -3.01 9.50 -2.63
C GLY A 76 -3.30 9.79 -4.09
N ARG A 77 -2.62 10.80 -4.65
CA ARG A 77 -2.83 11.24 -6.04
C ARG A 77 -2.47 10.18 -7.06
N TYR A 78 -1.53 9.29 -6.75
CA TYR A 78 -1.16 8.20 -7.66
C TYR A 78 -2.39 7.35 -8.00
N TYR A 79 -3.26 7.13 -7.02
CA TYR A 79 -4.51 6.44 -7.25
C TYR A 79 -5.60 7.36 -7.79
N ARG A 80 -5.86 8.48 -7.11
CA ARG A 80 -7.00 9.36 -7.43
C ARG A 80 -6.88 10.04 -8.79
N GLU A 81 -5.66 10.39 -9.21
CA GLU A 81 -5.42 11.12 -10.45
C GLU A 81 -4.80 10.24 -11.51
N ASP A 82 -3.60 9.70 -11.25
CA ASP A 82 -2.85 8.97 -12.28
C ASP A 82 -3.57 7.69 -12.73
N VAL A 83 -4.22 6.99 -11.82
CA VAL A 83 -4.89 5.74 -12.12
C VAL A 83 -6.36 5.95 -12.48
N LEU A 84 -7.12 6.59 -11.61
CA LEU A 84 -8.57 6.73 -11.82
C LEU A 84 -8.93 7.60 -13.01
N LEU A 85 -8.16 8.65 -13.26
CA LEU A 85 -8.41 9.54 -14.41
C LEU A 85 -7.80 9.00 -15.71
N HIS A 86 -6.97 7.97 -15.63
CA HIS A 86 -6.29 7.39 -16.78
C HIS A 86 -6.36 5.86 -16.73
N PRO A 87 -7.57 5.29 -16.85
CA PRO A 87 -7.75 3.84 -16.67
C PRO A 87 -7.06 2.98 -17.71
N GLN A 88 -6.64 3.56 -18.84
CA GLN A 88 -5.97 2.81 -19.92
C GLN A 88 -4.46 2.99 -19.92
N HIS A 89 -3.90 3.78 -18.99
CA HIS A 89 -2.46 3.91 -18.85
C HIS A 89 -1.88 2.65 -18.19
N THR A 90 -0.56 2.47 -18.32
CA THR A 90 0.12 1.28 -17.82
C THR A 90 1.05 1.55 -16.65
N ASP A 91 1.08 2.77 -16.15
CA ASP A 91 1.84 3.15 -14.96
C ASP A 91 1.18 2.61 -13.68
N HIS A 92 1.90 2.63 -12.57
CA HIS A 92 1.38 2.25 -11.27
C HIS A 92 0.74 0.86 -11.26
N GLN A 93 1.44 -0.13 -11.83
CA GLN A 93 0.90 -1.47 -12.01
C GLN A 93 0.46 -2.13 -10.71
N ASN A 94 1.15 -1.86 -9.59
CA ASN A 94 0.74 -2.42 -8.30
C ASN A 94 -0.60 -1.87 -7.83
N ILE A 95 -0.88 -0.59 -8.09
CA ILE A 95 -2.19 -0.01 -7.75
C ILE A 95 -3.27 -0.65 -8.62
N ARG A 96 -3.03 -0.72 -9.92
CA ARG A 96 -4.01 -1.27 -10.88
C ARG A 96 -4.32 -2.73 -10.60
N GLN A 97 -3.28 -3.51 -10.29
CA GLN A 97 -3.48 -4.92 -9.96
C GLN A 97 -4.22 -5.10 -8.63
N PHE A 98 -3.91 -4.27 -7.63
CA PHE A 98 -4.61 -4.31 -6.36
C PHE A 98 -6.09 -3.98 -6.50
N MET A 99 -6.46 -3.08 -7.40
CA MET A 99 -7.87 -2.78 -7.70
C MET A 99 -8.63 -4.03 -8.13
N LEU A 100 -7.95 -4.95 -8.83
CA LEU A 100 -8.55 -6.18 -9.34
C LEU A 100 -8.54 -7.31 -8.31
N SER A 101 -7.43 -7.50 -7.62
CA SER A 101 -7.21 -8.69 -6.77
C SER A 101 -7.37 -8.42 -5.29
N GLY A 102 -7.17 -7.17 -4.85
CA GLY A 102 -7.28 -6.80 -3.44
C GLY A 102 -6.21 -7.44 -2.57
N SER A 103 -6.45 -7.43 -1.27
CA SER A 103 -5.51 -7.95 -0.28
C SER A 103 -5.23 -9.45 -0.42
N LYS A 104 -6.16 -10.19 -0.98
CA LYS A 104 -5.98 -11.63 -1.22
C LYS A 104 -4.85 -11.91 -2.20
N GLY A 105 -4.55 -10.97 -3.09
CA GLY A 105 -3.48 -11.11 -4.05
C GLY A 105 -2.10 -10.72 -3.53
N ILE A 106 -1.99 -10.20 -2.32
CA ILE A 106 -0.70 -9.76 -1.78
C ILE A 106 -0.07 -10.87 -0.94
N THR A 107 1.13 -11.28 -1.32
CA THR A 107 1.92 -12.28 -0.58
C THR A 107 3.34 -11.77 -0.41
N PHE A 108 3.80 -11.69 0.84
CA PHE A 108 5.17 -11.29 1.17
C PHE A 108 6.03 -12.52 1.43
N GLU A 109 7.29 -12.48 0.97
CA GLU A 109 8.25 -13.53 1.30
C GLU A 109 8.53 -13.54 2.82
N HIS A 110 8.71 -12.35 3.39
CA HIS A 110 8.64 -12.15 4.85
C HIS A 110 7.94 -10.82 5.11
N PHE A 111 7.34 -10.66 6.28
CA PHE A 111 6.56 -9.44 6.56
C PHE A 111 7.52 -8.26 6.75
N PRO A 112 7.36 -7.15 5.98
CA PRO A 112 8.39 -6.11 5.91
C PRO A 112 8.35 -5.06 7.01
N LEU A 113 7.26 -4.96 7.78
CA LEU A 113 7.12 -3.91 8.79
C LEU A 113 7.10 -4.49 10.20
N THR A 114 7.87 -3.86 11.09
CA THR A 114 7.86 -4.17 12.51
C THR A 114 7.67 -2.86 13.27
N ARG A 115 6.73 -2.82 14.19
CA ARG A 115 6.51 -1.63 15.00
C ARG A 115 7.79 -1.29 15.78
N LYS A 116 8.22 -0.03 15.70
CA LYS A 116 9.38 0.42 16.48
C LYS A 116 9.09 0.28 17.96
N ASN A 117 10.12 -0.12 18.68
CA ASN A 117 10.03 -0.27 20.11
C ASN A 117 10.01 1.12 20.74
N VAL A 118 8.88 1.47 21.34
CA VAL A 118 8.70 2.76 22.01
C VAL A 118 8.68 2.49 23.50
N ILE A 119 9.68 2.94 24.18
CA ILE A 119 9.76 2.83 25.62
C ILE A 119 9.51 4.20 26.21
#